data_de5822dc140b5118abfd12699e5464c1
#
_entry.id   de5822dc140b5118abfd12699e5464c1
#
_cell.length_a   1.000
_cell.length_b   1.000
_cell.length_c   1.000
_cell.angle_alpha   90.00
_cell.angle_beta   90.00
_cell.angle_gamma   90.00
#
_symmetry.space_group_name_H-M   'P 1'
#
loop_
_entity.id
_entity.type
_entity.pdbx_description
1 polymer ?
#
loop_
_entity_poly.entity_id
_entity_poly.type
_entity_poly.pdbx_seq_one_letter_code
_entity_poly.pdbx_strand_id
1 'polypeptide(L)'
;KTARQYTDLSYITSNREIGMDASAFFKDLAIGNLEGTYHRLLVAPNSMKTRITALIDREIAKGPKGYIFLKLNAITDLDLIQKLREASQAGVQVEMIVRGICCILPQVEGETENIRVTSIVGRYLEHARIYCFGKDAEELMFISSADFMTRNMDHRVEVGCPIDSPQVRQKIHRIIELQRMDNTKARRMRSDGTYRRVTTGKLPIGAQDALMEDAMAAANLSAPETDHPWWKRLLRR
;
A
#
# COMPACT_ATOMS: atom_id res chain seq x y z
N LYS A 1 6.92 -22.80 3.78
CA LYS A 1 7.02 -22.78 2.29
C LYS A 1 6.29 -21.58 1.69
N THR A 2 5.10 -21.23 2.14
CA THR A 2 4.25 -20.13 1.58
C THR A 2 4.86 -18.74 1.74
N ALA A 3 5.52 -18.43 2.87
CA ALA A 3 6.11 -17.11 3.10
C ALA A 3 7.11 -16.65 2.01
N ARG A 4 7.75 -17.59 1.30
CA ARG A 4 8.68 -17.29 0.20
C ARG A 4 8.00 -16.77 -1.07
N GLN A 5 6.67 -16.84 -1.13
CA GLN A 5 5.89 -16.38 -2.29
C GLN A 5 5.36 -14.96 -2.11
N TYR A 6 5.42 -14.42 -0.89
CA TYR A 6 4.89 -13.10 -0.56
C TYR A 6 5.95 -12.01 -0.77
N THR A 7 5.55 -10.92 -1.41
CA THR A 7 6.24 -9.65 -1.30
C THR A 7 5.52 -8.81 -0.26
N ASP A 8 6.25 -8.33 0.73
CA ASP A 8 5.68 -7.53 1.80
C ASP A 8 6.65 -6.43 2.23
N LEU A 9 6.17 -5.50 3.05
CA LEU A 9 6.94 -4.40 3.61
C LEU A 9 7.02 -4.56 5.12
N SER A 10 8.25 -4.43 5.65
CA SER A 10 8.49 -4.31 7.08
C SER A 10 9.09 -2.94 7.37
N TYR A 11 8.53 -2.23 8.32
CA TYR A 11 8.98 -0.91 8.73
C TYR A 11 9.51 -0.94 10.16
N ILE A 12 10.74 -0.46 10.33
CA ILE A 12 11.38 -0.29 11.63
C ILE A 12 11.57 1.20 11.84
N THR A 13 11.09 1.72 12.96
CA THR A 13 11.16 3.14 13.27
C THR A 13 11.49 3.37 14.75
N SER A 14 12.20 4.46 15.03
CA SER A 14 12.43 5.00 16.37
C SER A 14 11.57 6.23 16.65
N ASN A 15 10.56 6.52 15.81
CA ASN A 15 9.64 7.63 16.04
C ASN A 15 8.88 7.42 17.35
N ARG A 16 9.06 8.35 18.29
CA ARG A 16 8.51 8.24 19.66
C ARG A 16 6.98 8.22 19.67
N GLU A 17 6.32 9.01 18.83
CA GLU A 17 4.85 9.08 18.77
C GLU A 17 4.26 7.76 18.28
N ILE A 18 4.85 7.17 17.22
CA ILE A 18 4.45 5.84 16.74
C ILE A 18 4.70 4.78 17.82
N GLY A 19 5.84 4.87 18.53
CA GLY A 19 6.17 3.97 19.64
C GLY A 19 5.20 4.08 20.81
N MET A 20 4.72 5.28 21.14
CA MET A 20 3.70 5.50 22.17
C MET A 20 2.36 4.86 21.78
N ASP A 21 1.90 5.09 20.53
CA ASP A 21 0.69 4.47 20.01
C ASP A 21 0.80 2.94 19.99
N ALA A 22 1.94 2.40 19.54
CA ALA A 22 2.18 0.96 19.52
C ALA A 22 2.14 0.36 20.95
N SER A 23 2.74 1.05 21.93
CA SER A 23 2.68 0.62 23.34
C SER A 23 1.25 0.63 23.87
N ALA A 24 0.46 1.67 23.56
CA ALA A 24 -0.95 1.76 23.94
C ALA A 24 -1.75 0.63 23.26
N PHE A 25 -1.57 0.44 21.94
CA PHE A 25 -2.24 -0.61 21.17
C PHE A 25 -2.03 -2.01 21.76
N PHE A 26 -0.78 -2.38 22.09
CA PHE A 26 -0.51 -3.69 22.66
C PHE A 26 -1.08 -3.86 24.09
N LYS A 27 -1.12 -2.79 24.89
CA LYS A 27 -1.78 -2.81 26.21
C LYS A 27 -3.29 -3.00 26.07
N ASP A 28 -3.92 -2.25 25.18
CA ASP A 28 -5.35 -2.36 24.89
C ASP A 28 -5.70 -3.76 24.39
N LEU A 29 -4.90 -4.28 23.45
CA LEU A 29 -5.09 -5.63 22.90
C LEU A 29 -4.97 -6.72 23.99
N ALA A 30 -4.02 -6.59 24.92
CA ALA A 30 -3.80 -7.55 26.00
C ALA A 30 -5.01 -7.67 26.97
N ILE A 31 -5.80 -6.60 27.11
CA ILE A 31 -7.00 -6.58 27.95
C ILE A 31 -8.31 -6.66 27.16
N GLY A 32 -8.22 -6.89 25.85
CA GLY A 32 -9.40 -6.98 24.97
C GLY A 32 -10.12 -5.62 24.73
N ASN A 33 -9.46 -4.49 24.99
CA ASN A 33 -10.00 -3.17 24.68
C ASN A 33 -9.80 -2.87 23.19
N LEU A 34 -10.89 -2.80 22.43
CA LEU A 34 -10.87 -2.44 21.00
C LEU A 34 -11.20 -0.97 20.75
N GLU A 35 -11.42 -0.17 21.79
CA GLU A 35 -11.81 1.24 21.71
C GLU A 35 -10.67 2.22 22.05
N GLY A 36 -9.43 1.76 21.99
CA GLY A 36 -8.25 2.58 22.26
C GLY A 36 -8.12 3.78 21.30
N THR A 37 -7.55 4.89 21.77
CA THR A 37 -7.31 6.08 20.96
C THR A 37 -5.83 6.15 20.56
N TYR A 38 -5.59 6.29 19.25
CA TYR A 38 -4.26 6.35 18.67
C TYR A 38 -4.10 7.59 17.80
N HIS A 39 -3.01 8.32 17.97
CA HIS A 39 -2.79 9.59 17.27
C HIS A 39 -2.18 9.40 15.88
N ARG A 40 -1.24 8.48 15.76
CA ARG A 40 -0.48 8.22 14.53
C ARG A 40 -0.98 6.97 13.80
N LEU A 41 -1.19 5.88 14.51
CA LEU A 41 -1.62 4.62 13.93
C LEU A 41 -3.10 4.67 13.50
N LEU A 42 -3.39 4.09 12.35
CA LEU A 42 -4.75 3.74 11.95
C LEU A 42 -5.06 2.36 12.51
N VAL A 43 -6.08 2.21 13.34
CA VAL A 43 -6.40 0.93 13.97
C VAL A 43 -7.85 0.53 13.70
N ALA A 44 -8.05 -0.66 13.14
CA ALA A 44 -9.35 -1.29 13.02
C ALA A 44 -9.57 -2.26 14.20
N PRO A 45 -10.85 -2.48 14.59
CA PRO A 45 -12.09 -1.99 13.99
C PRO A 45 -12.48 -0.57 14.42
N ASN A 46 -11.73 0.04 15.34
CA ASN A 46 -12.11 1.27 16.01
C ASN A 46 -12.14 2.50 15.07
N SER A 47 -10.96 2.96 14.62
CA SER A 47 -10.85 4.30 14.01
C SER A 47 -10.33 4.29 12.57
N MET A 48 -9.85 3.16 12.07
CA MET A 48 -9.20 3.09 10.75
C MET A 48 -10.13 3.57 9.63
N LYS A 49 -11.34 3.05 9.55
CA LYS A 49 -12.32 3.40 8.50
C LYS A 49 -12.67 4.88 8.52
N THR A 50 -12.99 5.41 9.71
CA THR A 50 -13.31 6.84 9.89
C THR A 50 -12.14 7.74 9.50
N ARG A 51 -10.92 7.38 9.89
CA ARG A 51 -9.73 8.17 9.55
C ARG A 51 -9.39 8.10 8.07
N ILE A 52 -9.54 6.93 7.43
CA ILE A 52 -9.38 6.79 5.97
C ILE A 52 -10.41 7.65 5.24
N THR A 53 -11.68 7.63 5.69
CA THR A 53 -12.74 8.47 5.14
C THR A 53 -12.36 9.95 5.24
N ALA A 54 -11.90 10.42 6.39
CA ALA A 54 -11.45 11.80 6.57
C ALA A 54 -10.25 12.17 5.67
N LEU A 55 -9.33 11.23 5.42
CA LEU A 55 -8.22 11.44 4.48
C LEU A 55 -8.72 11.56 3.03
N ILE A 56 -9.73 10.79 2.64
CA ILE A 56 -10.37 10.92 1.33
C ILE A 56 -11.10 12.26 1.22
N ASP A 57 -11.85 12.67 2.28
CA ASP A 57 -12.54 13.97 2.33
C ASP A 57 -11.58 15.14 2.19
N ARG A 58 -10.40 15.04 2.77
CA ARG A 58 -9.33 16.03 2.59
C ARG A 58 -8.93 16.17 1.12
N GLU A 59 -8.85 15.08 0.38
CA GLU A 59 -8.54 15.14 -1.06
C GLU A 59 -9.75 15.61 -1.88
N ILE A 60 -10.97 15.24 -1.51
CA ILE A 60 -12.21 15.76 -2.12
C ILE A 60 -12.26 17.29 -2.04
N ALA A 61 -11.90 17.87 -0.89
CA ALA A 61 -11.87 19.33 -0.72
C ALA A 61 -10.88 20.04 -1.65
N LYS A 62 -9.89 19.34 -2.22
CA LYS A 62 -8.94 19.87 -3.21
C LYS A 62 -9.47 19.79 -4.65
N GLY A 63 -10.57 19.08 -4.89
CA GLY A 63 -11.13 18.85 -6.21
C GLY A 63 -10.12 18.23 -7.19
N PRO A 64 -9.97 18.76 -8.41
CA PRO A 64 -9.06 18.20 -9.42
C PRO A 64 -7.57 18.21 -9.05
N LYS A 65 -7.18 18.91 -7.98
CA LYS A 65 -5.81 18.87 -7.43
C LYS A 65 -5.62 17.72 -6.44
N GLY A 66 -6.70 17.12 -5.97
CA GLY A 66 -6.66 15.96 -5.08
C GLY A 66 -6.09 14.73 -5.77
N TYR A 67 -5.44 13.89 -4.98
CA TYR A 67 -4.84 12.65 -5.48
C TYR A 67 -4.87 11.56 -4.42
N ILE A 68 -5.23 10.35 -4.84
CA ILE A 68 -5.25 9.15 -3.99
C ILE A 68 -4.56 8.01 -4.74
N PHE A 69 -3.62 7.35 -4.09
CA PHE A 69 -3.05 6.10 -4.55
C PHE A 69 -3.28 5.00 -3.52
N LEU A 70 -3.82 3.87 -3.97
CA LEU A 70 -4.08 2.70 -3.12
C LEU A 70 -3.48 1.43 -3.75
N LYS A 71 -2.60 0.76 -3.03
CA LYS A 71 -2.21 -0.61 -3.34
C LYS A 71 -2.89 -1.53 -2.34
N LEU A 72 -3.73 -2.45 -2.84
CA LEU A 72 -4.58 -3.33 -2.04
C LEU A 72 -4.54 -4.76 -2.59
N ASN A 73 -4.86 -5.75 -1.75
CA ASN A 73 -5.18 -7.07 -2.26
C ASN A 73 -6.64 -7.14 -2.73
N ALA A 74 -7.57 -6.49 -2.00
CA ALA A 74 -8.98 -6.46 -2.33
C ALA A 74 -9.67 -5.15 -1.90
N ILE A 75 -10.76 -4.79 -2.59
CA ILE A 75 -11.67 -3.72 -2.20
C ILE A 75 -13.11 -4.19 -2.36
N THR A 76 -13.84 -4.28 -1.24
CA THR A 76 -15.24 -4.75 -1.17
C THR A 76 -16.09 -3.98 -0.18
N ASP A 77 -15.51 -3.06 0.61
CA ASP A 77 -16.23 -2.23 1.58
C ASP A 77 -17.04 -1.16 0.85
N LEU A 78 -18.37 -1.23 0.99
CA LEU A 78 -19.30 -0.37 0.24
C LEU A 78 -19.14 1.10 0.61
N ASP A 79 -18.89 1.43 1.87
CA ASP A 79 -18.77 2.83 2.30
C ASP A 79 -17.48 3.45 1.72
N LEU A 80 -16.37 2.71 1.75
CA LEU A 80 -15.12 3.18 1.15
C LEU A 80 -15.20 3.26 -0.37
N ILE A 81 -15.90 2.33 -1.03
CA ILE A 81 -16.18 2.39 -2.48
C ILE A 81 -16.99 3.63 -2.80
N GLN A 82 -18.06 3.89 -2.05
CA GLN A 82 -18.89 5.08 -2.24
C GLN A 82 -18.08 6.35 -2.04
N LYS A 83 -17.24 6.40 -1.02
CA LYS A 83 -16.38 7.55 -0.75
C LYS A 83 -15.36 7.80 -1.87
N LEU A 84 -14.80 6.76 -2.49
CA LEU A 84 -13.93 6.89 -3.66
C LEU A 84 -14.68 7.35 -4.91
N ARG A 85 -15.96 6.97 -5.07
CA ARG A 85 -16.83 7.53 -6.13
C ARG A 85 -17.02 9.02 -5.94
N GLU A 86 -17.35 9.47 -4.74
CA GLU A 86 -17.47 10.90 -4.39
C GLU A 86 -16.17 11.66 -4.70
N ALA A 87 -15.01 11.07 -4.37
CA ALA A 87 -13.72 11.64 -4.72
C ALA A 87 -13.55 11.79 -6.25
N SER A 88 -13.91 10.76 -7.01
CA SER A 88 -13.86 10.82 -8.48
C SER A 88 -14.80 11.90 -9.03
N GLN A 89 -16.02 11.99 -8.54
CA GLN A 89 -17.02 13.00 -8.95
C GLN A 89 -16.55 14.42 -8.62
N ALA A 90 -15.78 14.60 -7.54
CA ALA A 90 -15.14 15.88 -7.21
C ALA A 90 -13.90 16.19 -8.07
N GLY A 91 -13.51 15.31 -9.00
CA GLY A 91 -12.35 15.48 -9.88
C GLY A 91 -11.04 14.95 -9.34
N VAL A 92 -11.03 14.32 -8.15
CA VAL A 92 -9.84 13.72 -7.54
C VAL A 92 -9.35 12.56 -8.40
N GLN A 93 -8.05 12.55 -8.70
CA GLN A 93 -7.44 11.45 -9.43
C GLN A 93 -7.17 10.28 -8.46
N VAL A 94 -7.82 9.15 -8.69
CA VAL A 94 -7.68 7.94 -7.89
C VAL A 94 -6.99 6.86 -8.70
N GLU A 95 -5.85 6.40 -8.25
CA GLU A 95 -5.10 5.32 -8.86
C GLU A 95 -5.02 4.13 -7.91
N MET A 96 -5.39 2.95 -8.40
CA MET A 96 -5.40 1.75 -7.58
C MET A 96 -4.64 0.60 -8.24
N ILE A 97 -3.86 -0.12 -7.44
CA ILE A 97 -3.30 -1.43 -7.79
C ILE A 97 -3.99 -2.47 -6.92
N VAL A 98 -4.87 -3.28 -7.53
CA VAL A 98 -5.66 -4.30 -6.83
C VAL A 98 -5.43 -5.65 -7.50
N ARG A 99 -4.84 -6.60 -6.78
CA ARG A 99 -4.51 -7.92 -7.36
C ARG A 99 -5.61 -8.96 -7.27
N GLY A 100 -6.58 -8.77 -6.42
CA GLY A 100 -7.68 -9.71 -6.14
C GLY A 100 -9.05 -9.09 -6.39
N ILE A 101 -9.99 -9.33 -5.48
CA ILE A 101 -11.37 -8.88 -5.61
C ILE A 101 -11.45 -7.35 -5.65
N CYS A 102 -12.08 -6.82 -6.69
CA CYS A 102 -12.28 -5.39 -6.88
C CYS A 102 -13.77 -5.14 -7.21
N CYS A 103 -14.51 -4.57 -6.26
CA CYS A 103 -15.94 -4.29 -6.38
C CYS A 103 -16.23 -2.83 -6.81
N ILE A 104 -15.24 -2.14 -7.39
CA ILE A 104 -15.43 -0.82 -8.00
C ILE A 104 -15.09 -0.91 -9.50
N LEU A 105 -15.99 -0.46 -10.35
CA LEU A 105 -15.73 -0.31 -11.79
C LEU A 105 -15.08 1.06 -12.04
N PRO A 106 -13.90 1.11 -12.67
CA PRO A 106 -13.22 2.37 -12.99
C PRO A 106 -13.79 2.97 -14.27
N GLN A 107 -13.55 4.28 -14.47
CA GLN A 107 -13.82 4.98 -15.73
C GLN A 107 -15.28 4.90 -16.21
N VAL A 108 -16.24 4.84 -15.27
CA VAL A 108 -17.66 4.98 -15.57
C VAL A 108 -18.00 6.46 -15.55
N GLU A 109 -18.57 6.96 -16.65
CA GLU A 109 -18.93 8.37 -16.86
C GLU A 109 -19.86 8.88 -15.75
N GLY A 110 -19.56 10.07 -15.20
CA GLY A 110 -20.29 10.70 -14.11
C GLY A 110 -20.12 10.03 -12.74
N GLU A 111 -19.42 8.90 -12.66
CA GLU A 111 -19.29 8.11 -11.44
C GLU A 111 -17.83 7.90 -11.00
N THR A 112 -17.08 7.16 -11.80
CA THR A 112 -15.71 6.76 -11.47
C THR A 112 -14.73 7.10 -12.59
N GLU A 113 -15.02 8.11 -13.40
CA GLU A 113 -14.22 8.49 -14.57
C GLU A 113 -12.77 8.84 -14.23
N ASN A 114 -12.52 9.32 -13.00
CA ASN A 114 -11.20 9.67 -12.50
C ASN A 114 -10.53 8.51 -11.72
N ILE A 115 -11.14 7.33 -11.68
CA ILE A 115 -10.57 6.14 -11.05
C ILE A 115 -9.89 5.27 -12.09
N ARG A 116 -8.67 4.82 -11.79
CA ARG A 116 -7.93 3.84 -12.58
C ARG A 116 -7.56 2.64 -11.72
N VAL A 117 -7.82 1.44 -12.23
CA VAL A 117 -7.49 0.18 -11.55
C VAL A 117 -6.54 -0.63 -12.42
N THR A 118 -5.43 -1.04 -11.83
CA THR A 118 -4.46 -1.95 -12.44
C THR A 118 -4.31 -3.19 -11.55
N SER A 119 -4.17 -4.36 -12.15
CA SER A 119 -3.85 -5.61 -11.44
C SER A 119 -2.51 -6.13 -11.91
N ILE A 120 -1.67 -6.54 -10.95
CA ILE A 120 -0.38 -7.19 -11.22
C ILE A 120 -0.38 -8.54 -10.50
N VAL A 121 -0.32 -9.60 -11.31
CA VAL A 121 -0.21 -10.98 -10.83
C VAL A 121 0.99 -11.62 -11.51
N GLY A 122 1.97 -12.02 -10.74
CA GLY A 122 3.23 -12.53 -11.22
C GLY A 122 3.75 -13.72 -10.42
N ARG A 123 5.06 -13.90 -10.41
CA ARG A 123 5.76 -14.97 -9.68
C ARG A 123 5.53 -14.89 -8.17
N TYR A 124 5.52 -13.67 -7.64
CA TYR A 124 5.29 -13.41 -6.23
C TYR A 124 3.88 -12.90 -5.97
N LEU A 125 3.37 -13.17 -4.77
CA LEU A 125 2.12 -12.65 -4.29
C LEU A 125 2.33 -11.22 -3.77
N GLU A 126 1.79 -10.23 -4.48
CA GLU A 126 1.83 -8.82 -4.12
C GLU A 126 0.96 -8.57 -2.87
N HIS A 127 1.53 -8.68 -1.67
CA HIS A 127 0.77 -8.66 -0.43
C HIS A 127 0.81 -7.31 0.32
N ALA A 128 1.80 -6.48 0.07
CA ALA A 128 1.91 -5.18 0.70
C ALA A 128 0.72 -4.27 0.37
N ARG A 129 0.19 -3.56 1.39
CA ARG A 129 -0.82 -2.52 1.21
C ARG A 129 -0.19 -1.18 1.49
N ILE A 130 -0.41 -0.24 0.57
CA ILE A 130 0.11 1.12 0.62
C ILE A 130 -1.04 2.07 0.34
N TYR A 131 -1.19 3.10 1.18
CA TYR A 131 -2.16 4.17 0.98
C TYR A 131 -1.41 5.49 0.92
N CYS A 132 -1.66 6.29 -0.13
CA CYS A 132 -1.13 7.64 -0.26
C CYS A 132 -2.28 8.60 -0.54
N PHE A 133 -2.35 9.68 0.23
CA PHE A 133 -3.32 10.76 0.08
C PHE A 133 -2.59 12.07 -0.12
N GLY A 134 -2.81 12.72 -1.27
CA GLY A 134 -2.10 13.90 -1.71
C GLY A 134 -0.83 13.58 -2.50
N LYS A 135 -0.08 14.62 -2.84
CA LYS A 135 1.19 14.56 -3.59
C LYS A 135 2.25 15.42 -2.93
N ASP A 136 3.50 15.16 -3.28
CA ASP A 136 4.65 15.98 -2.91
C ASP A 136 4.75 16.21 -1.38
N ALA A 137 4.88 17.46 -0.96
CA ALA A 137 5.03 17.84 0.45
C ALA A 137 3.76 17.57 1.29
N GLU A 138 2.59 17.51 0.67
CA GLU A 138 1.31 17.28 1.36
C GLU A 138 0.90 15.80 1.42
N GLU A 139 1.67 14.91 0.81
CA GLU A 139 1.35 13.50 0.79
C GLU A 139 1.39 12.90 2.20
N LEU A 140 0.33 12.17 2.55
CA LEU A 140 0.30 11.28 3.70
C LEU A 140 0.37 9.84 3.22
N MET A 141 1.43 9.13 3.59
CA MET A 141 1.69 7.76 3.18
C MET A 141 1.59 6.80 4.36
N PHE A 142 0.93 5.66 4.13
CA PHE A 142 0.79 4.58 5.12
C PHE A 142 1.12 3.24 4.49
N ILE A 143 1.71 2.34 5.28
CA ILE A 143 1.66 0.90 5.02
C ILE A 143 0.67 0.26 5.99
N SER A 144 -0.06 -0.75 5.56
CA SER A 144 -1.14 -1.33 6.36
C SER A 144 -1.23 -2.84 6.22
N SER A 145 -1.80 -3.48 7.25
CA SER A 145 -2.23 -4.88 7.17
C SER A 145 -3.64 -5.02 6.57
N ALA A 146 -4.44 -3.94 6.53
CA ALA A 146 -5.81 -3.97 6.07
C ALA A 146 -5.95 -3.84 4.55
N ASP A 147 -6.89 -4.58 3.99
CA ASP A 147 -7.51 -4.29 2.71
C ASP A 147 -8.77 -3.44 2.92
N PHE A 148 -9.30 -2.82 1.87
CA PHE A 148 -10.58 -2.08 1.93
C PHE A 148 -11.76 -3.06 1.87
N MET A 149 -11.83 -3.91 2.88
CA MET A 149 -12.88 -4.92 3.05
C MET A 149 -13.61 -4.69 4.38
N THR A 150 -14.93 -4.82 4.40
CA THR A 150 -15.75 -4.70 5.62
C THR A 150 -15.21 -5.57 6.75
N ARG A 151 -14.78 -6.81 6.43
CA ARG A 151 -14.17 -7.70 7.42
C ARG A 151 -12.90 -7.12 8.04
N ASN A 152 -12.05 -6.43 7.28
CA ASN A 152 -10.84 -5.80 7.79
C ASN A 152 -11.16 -4.54 8.59
N MET A 153 -12.13 -3.76 8.14
CA MET A 153 -12.49 -2.48 8.76
C MET A 153 -13.26 -2.64 10.05
N ASP A 154 -14.18 -3.62 10.11
CA ASP A 154 -15.19 -3.71 11.17
C ASP A 154 -15.03 -4.93 12.10
N HIS A 155 -14.27 -5.98 11.67
CA HIS A 155 -14.24 -7.26 12.37
C HIS A 155 -12.84 -7.80 12.68
N ARG A 156 -11.78 -7.16 12.20
CA ARG A 156 -10.41 -7.58 12.44
C ARG A 156 -9.61 -6.50 13.15
N VAL A 157 -8.65 -6.93 13.92
CA VAL A 157 -7.59 -6.03 14.40
C VAL A 157 -6.58 -5.85 13.28
N GLU A 158 -6.55 -4.64 12.71
CA GLU A 158 -5.64 -4.26 11.64
C GLU A 158 -4.95 -2.94 11.99
N VAL A 159 -3.74 -2.75 11.48
CA VAL A 159 -2.95 -1.54 11.75
C VAL A 159 -2.44 -0.93 10.45
N GLY A 160 -2.58 0.38 10.33
CA GLY A 160 -1.90 1.23 9.33
C GLY A 160 -0.88 2.13 10.03
N CYS A 161 0.36 2.10 9.56
CA CYS A 161 1.46 2.89 10.10
C CYS A 161 1.86 4.00 9.14
N PRO A 162 1.92 5.28 9.58
CA PRO A 162 2.36 6.37 8.74
C PRO A 162 3.86 6.26 8.45
N ILE A 163 4.26 6.67 7.25
CA ILE A 163 5.65 6.71 6.82
C ILE A 163 6.10 8.17 6.75
N ASP A 164 6.83 8.63 7.75
CA ASP A 164 7.32 10.00 7.85
C ASP A 164 8.73 10.18 7.26
N SER A 165 9.57 9.14 7.31
CA SER A 165 10.95 9.19 6.83
C SER A 165 11.01 9.42 5.31
N PRO A 166 11.63 10.52 4.83
CA PRO A 166 11.76 10.79 3.39
C PRO A 166 12.48 9.66 2.65
N GLN A 167 13.48 9.04 3.27
CA GLN A 167 14.26 7.95 2.67
C GLN A 167 13.41 6.69 2.50
N VAL A 168 12.53 6.38 3.46
CA VAL A 168 11.61 5.24 3.37
C VAL A 168 10.50 5.53 2.35
N ARG A 169 9.95 6.75 2.34
CA ARG A 169 8.97 7.20 1.33
C ARG A 169 9.54 7.03 -0.07
N GLN A 170 10.77 7.46 -0.31
CA GLN A 170 11.44 7.31 -1.61
C GLN A 170 11.53 5.84 -2.04
N LYS A 171 11.86 4.92 -1.13
CA LYS A 171 11.88 3.47 -1.43
C LYS A 171 10.49 2.95 -1.79
N ILE A 172 9.44 3.39 -1.08
CA ILE A 172 8.06 2.99 -1.37
C ILE A 172 7.60 3.59 -2.71
N HIS A 173 7.93 4.85 -3.00
CA HIS A 173 7.66 5.45 -4.32
C HIS A 173 8.34 4.69 -5.45
N ARG A 174 9.59 4.22 -5.26
CA ARG A 174 10.27 3.37 -6.24
C ARG A 174 9.49 2.09 -6.54
N ILE A 175 8.92 1.45 -5.51
CA ILE A 175 8.05 0.27 -5.69
C ILE A 175 6.80 0.64 -6.48
N ILE A 176 6.13 1.73 -6.13
CA ILE A 176 4.92 2.22 -6.80
C ILE A 176 5.21 2.52 -8.27
N GLU A 177 6.31 3.22 -8.57
CA GLU A 177 6.69 3.58 -9.94
C GLU A 177 7.00 2.37 -10.80
N LEU A 178 7.75 1.40 -10.30
CA LEU A 178 8.01 0.16 -11.03
C LEU A 178 6.70 -0.58 -11.34
N GLN A 179 5.77 -0.64 -10.40
CA GLN A 179 4.46 -1.25 -10.63
C GLN A 179 3.61 -0.47 -11.64
N ARG A 180 3.70 0.85 -11.68
CA ARG A 180 3.05 1.69 -12.72
C ARG A 180 3.63 1.45 -14.11
N MET A 181 4.93 1.22 -14.19
CA MET A 181 5.64 0.99 -15.44
C MET A 181 5.52 -0.46 -15.95
N ASP A 182 5.01 -1.38 -15.13
CA ASP A 182 4.90 -2.79 -15.54
C ASP A 182 4.03 -2.92 -16.78
N ASN A 183 4.64 -3.44 -17.85
CA ASN A 183 3.98 -3.73 -19.13
C ASN A 183 4.08 -5.20 -19.52
N THR A 184 4.58 -6.05 -18.62
CA THR A 184 4.73 -7.49 -18.83
C THR A 184 3.62 -8.29 -18.15
N LYS A 185 3.22 -7.90 -16.92
CA LYS A 185 2.23 -8.58 -16.10
C LYS A 185 1.00 -7.72 -15.82
N ALA A 186 1.13 -6.40 -15.87
CA ALA A 186 0.03 -5.49 -15.54
C ALA A 186 -1.15 -5.65 -16.49
N ARG A 187 -2.35 -5.60 -15.90
CA ARG A 187 -3.63 -5.58 -16.60
C ARG A 187 -4.48 -4.45 -16.07
N ARG A 188 -4.98 -3.61 -16.96
CA ARG A 188 -5.87 -2.48 -16.61
C ARG A 188 -7.32 -2.92 -16.70
N MET A 189 -8.08 -2.63 -15.65
CA MET A 189 -9.52 -2.83 -15.62
C MET A 189 -10.21 -1.78 -16.48
N ARG A 190 -11.26 -2.18 -17.20
CA ARG A 190 -12.15 -1.33 -17.99
C ARG A 190 -13.44 -1.05 -17.23
N SER A 191 -14.22 -0.11 -17.73
CA SER A 191 -15.53 0.25 -17.15
C SER A 191 -16.56 -0.88 -17.16
N ASP A 192 -16.37 -1.90 -18.00
CA ASP A 192 -17.19 -3.10 -18.05
C ASP A 192 -16.72 -4.23 -17.10
N GLY A 193 -15.67 -3.96 -16.30
CA GLY A 193 -15.06 -4.94 -15.38
C GLY A 193 -14.10 -5.92 -16.04
N THR A 194 -13.91 -5.89 -17.35
CA THR A 194 -12.93 -6.72 -18.04
C THR A 194 -11.52 -6.16 -17.88
N TYR A 195 -10.51 -7.02 -18.00
CA TYR A 195 -9.11 -6.65 -17.88
C TYR A 195 -8.37 -6.73 -19.22
N ARG A 196 -7.67 -5.68 -19.58
CA ARG A 196 -6.79 -5.63 -20.74
C ARG A 196 -5.34 -5.57 -20.33
N ARG A 197 -4.47 -6.31 -21.03
CA ARG A 197 -3.02 -6.26 -20.86
C ARG A 197 -2.52 -4.84 -21.15
N VAL A 198 -1.62 -4.35 -20.31
CA VAL A 198 -0.93 -3.08 -20.57
C VAL A 198 0.17 -3.33 -21.61
N THR A 199 0.05 -2.68 -22.75
CA THR A 199 1.04 -2.73 -23.83
C THR A 199 1.47 -1.30 -24.14
N THR A 200 2.70 -0.94 -23.91
CA THR A 200 3.17 0.46 -24.07
C THR A 200 4.08 0.68 -25.27
N GLY A 201 4.40 -0.35 -26.03
CA GLY A 201 5.37 -0.28 -27.14
C GLY A 201 6.81 0.07 -26.75
N LYS A 202 7.08 0.24 -25.45
CA LYS A 202 8.41 0.46 -24.86
C LYS A 202 9.09 -0.86 -24.52
N LEU A 203 10.35 -0.79 -24.06
CA LEU A 203 11.08 -1.94 -23.53
C LEU A 203 10.23 -2.66 -22.45
N PRO A 204 10.28 -4.00 -22.41
CA PRO A 204 9.54 -4.76 -21.41
C PRO A 204 10.08 -4.46 -20.01
N ILE A 205 9.17 -4.08 -19.09
CA ILE A 205 9.44 -3.81 -17.68
C ILE A 205 8.53 -4.71 -16.85
N GLY A 206 9.11 -5.65 -16.10
CA GLY A 206 8.41 -6.45 -15.10
C GLY A 206 8.73 -5.88 -13.72
N ALA A 207 7.72 -5.40 -13.00
CA ALA A 207 7.94 -4.76 -11.69
C ALA A 207 8.64 -5.68 -10.69
N GLN A 208 8.25 -6.96 -10.64
CA GLN A 208 8.83 -7.93 -9.71
C GLN A 208 10.28 -8.25 -10.05
N ASP A 209 10.59 -8.36 -11.33
CA ASP A 209 11.96 -8.64 -11.79
C ASP A 209 12.87 -7.44 -11.49
N ALA A 210 12.41 -6.22 -11.79
CA ALA A 210 13.17 -4.99 -11.50
C ALA A 210 13.38 -4.78 -9.99
N LEU A 211 12.37 -5.03 -9.15
CA LEU A 211 12.51 -4.97 -7.69
C LEU A 211 13.49 -6.03 -7.15
N MET A 212 13.54 -7.18 -7.76
CA MET A 212 14.49 -8.24 -7.42
C MET A 212 15.92 -7.82 -7.77
N GLU A 213 16.12 -7.20 -8.94
CA GLU A 213 17.41 -6.63 -9.34
C GLU A 213 17.87 -5.51 -8.40
N ASP A 214 16.96 -4.58 -8.04
CA ASP A 214 17.23 -3.51 -7.05
C ASP A 214 17.66 -4.12 -5.69
N ALA A 215 16.99 -5.18 -5.22
CA ALA A 215 17.32 -5.85 -3.97
C ALA A 215 18.68 -6.57 -4.02
N MET A 216 18.99 -7.24 -5.13
CA MET A 216 20.28 -7.90 -5.34
C MET A 216 21.43 -6.89 -5.39
N ALA A 217 21.23 -5.76 -6.09
CA ALA A 217 22.21 -4.69 -6.15
C ALA A 217 22.48 -4.10 -4.75
N ALA A 218 21.43 -3.84 -3.96
CA ALA A 218 21.57 -3.36 -2.59
C ALA A 218 22.28 -4.36 -1.67
N ALA A 219 22.03 -5.66 -1.82
CA ALA A 219 22.72 -6.71 -1.06
C ALA A 219 24.20 -6.78 -1.39
N ASN A 220 24.58 -6.64 -2.66
CA ASN A 220 25.97 -6.63 -3.10
C ASN A 220 26.74 -5.39 -2.61
N LEU A 221 26.09 -4.23 -2.52
CA LEU A 221 26.67 -3.00 -1.97
C LEU A 221 26.84 -3.04 -0.44
N SER A 222 26.01 -3.82 0.25
CA SER A 222 26.04 -3.95 1.72
C SER A 222 26.87 -5.15 2.20
N ALA A 223 27.34 -6.00 1.30
CA ALA A 223 28.22 -7.10 1.67
C ALA A 223 29.58 -6.53 2.12
N PRO A 224 30.02 -6.77 3.36
CA PRO A 224 31.36 -6.36 3.77
C PRO A 224 32.39 -7.12 2.92
N GLU A 225 33.48 -6.44 2.52
CA GLU A 225 34.64 -7.01 1.79
C GLU A 225 35.38 -8.13 2.56
N THR A 226 34.80 -8.68 3.61
CA THR A 226 35.43 -9.72 4.42
C THR A 226 34.98 -11.09 3.95
N ASP A 227 35.91 -11.80 3.35
CA ASP A 227 35.81 -13.17 2.83
C ASP A 227 35.45 -14.27 3.88
N HIS A 228 35.20 -13.92 5.12
CA HIS A 228 34.82 -14.89 6.16
C HIS A 228 33.75 -14.35 7.12
N PRO A 229 32.56 -14.98 7.20
CA PRO A 229 31.60 -14.72 8.27
C PRO A 229 32.29 -14.94 9.63
N TRP A 230 32.11 -14.02 10.58
CA TRP A 230 32.73 -14.03 11.93
C TRP A 230 32.57 -15.35 12.67
N TRP A 231 31.47 -16.10 12.44
CA TRP A 231 31.19 -17.40 13.05
C TRP A 231 32.14 -18.52 12.53
N LYS A 232 32.72 -18.42 11.34
CA LYS A 232 33.74 -19.35 10.86
C LYS A 232 35.07 -19.23 11.61
N ARG A 233 35.32 -18.10 12.29
CA ARG A 233 36.50 -17.93 13.16
C ARG A 233 36.33 -18.66 14.50
N LEU A 234 35.10 -18.87 14.99
CA LEU A 234 34.81 -19.57 16.23
C LEU A 234 34.94 -21.10 16.11
N LEU A 235 34.81 -21.65 14.90
CA LEU A 235 34.90 -23.10 14.67
C LEU A 235 36.33 -23.60 14.34
N ARG A 236 37.33 -22.73 14.39
CA ARG A 236 38.75 -23.06 14.18
C ARG A 236 39.57 -23.04 15.47
N ARG A 237 38.95 -23.22 16.64
CA ARG A 237 39.64 -23.46 17.90
C ARG A 237 39.29 -24.84 18.46
#